data_077fbcceb0565612c8119a67c46b931b
#
_entry.id   077fbcceb0565612c8119a67c46b931b
#
_cell.length_a   1.000
_cell.length_b   1.000
_cell.length_c   1.000
_cell.angle_alpha   90.00
_cell.angle_beta   90.00
_cell.angle_gamma   90.00
#
_symmetry.space_group_name_H-M   'P 1'
#
loop_
_entity.id
_entity.type
_entity.pdbx_description
1 polymer ?
#
loop_
_entity_poly.entity_id
_entity_poly.type
_entity_poly.pdbx_seq_one_letter_code
_entity_poly.pdbx_strand_id
1 'polypeptide(L)'
;SKTLILKDPSKSQGAPGSVTRLSDKEIENQQVFFEKSLRVLSQCAKGKNSLGGSKSQALVSLQSLSHVLAANAKSGDSSPLPGTIMQFTNNVFVDTPLRDSQLAESKDMWSILVIASKLTVETWKNIQLDLISAELKVEDFERIIACVELLRNFFETTYNKEATSKRVEKASIAITRNLEFVAERSQFEPENHSNDKKICG
;
A
#
# COMPACT_ATOMS: atom_id res chain seq x y z
N SER A 1 -10.04 -0.48 -21.26
CA SER A 1 -10.28 0.98 -21.28
C SER A 1 -10.66 1.45 -19.89
N LYS A 2 -9.79 2.25 -19.26
CA LYS A 2 -10.03 2.84 -17.94
C LYS A 2 -10.80 4.14 -18.11
N THR A 3 -11.94 4.28 -17.49
CA THR A 3 -12.73 5.52 -17.50
C THR A 3 -12.74 6.13 -16.12
N LEU A 4 -12.07 7.26 -15.93
CA LEU A 4 -12.17 8.09 -14.73
C LEU A 4 -13.21 9.19 -15.01
N ILE A 5 -14.24 9.28 -14.18
CA ILE A 5 -15.28 10.30 -14.27
C ILE A 5 -15.00 11.37 -13.24
N LEU A 6 -14.48 12.52 -13.65
CA LEU A 6 -14.42 13.72 -12.84
C LEU A 6 -15.66 14.57 -13.06
N LYS A 7 -16.43 14.84 -12.01
CA LYS A 7 -17.50 15.85 -12.03
C LYS A 7 -16.90 17.23 -11.72
N ASP A 8 -17.01 18.15 -12.66
CA ASP A 8 -16.67 19.56 -12.44
C ASP A 8 -17.79 20.23 -11.62
N PRO A 9 -17.54 20.69 -10.41
CA PRO A 9 -18.57 21.30 -9.54
C PRO A 9 -19.04 22.69 -9.98
N SER A 10 -18.43 23.30 -10.99
CA SER A 10 -18.72 24.69 -11.39
C SER A 10 -19.78 24.86 -12.48
N LYS A 11 -20.34 23.76 -13.04
CA LYS A 11 -21.38 23.81 -14.07
C LYS A 11 -22.70 23.22 -13.59
N SER A 12 -23.40 23.93 -12.73
CA SER A 12 -24.81 23.70 -12.45
C SER A 12 -25.65 24.67 -13.31
N GLN A 13 -26.01 24.28 -14.52
CA GLN A 13 -27.31 24.57 -15.18
C GLN A 13 -27.22 24.20 -16.66
N GLY A 14 -28.01 23.18 -17.09
CA GLY A 14 -28.50 23.03 -18.44
C GLY A 14 -27.60 22.29 -19.42
N ALA A 15 -27.76 21.02 -19.50
CA ALA A 15 -27.66 20.02 -20.55
C ALA A 15 -27.09 18.68 -20.00
N PRO A 16 -27.49 17.50 -20.51
CA PRO A 16 -26.86 16.24 -20.07
C PRO A 16 -25.36 16.35 -20.38
N GLY A 17 -24.55 16.46 -19.32
CA GLY A 17 -23.13 16.75 -19.40
C GLY A 17 -22.42 15.73 -20.29
N SER A 18 -21.78 16.22 -21.33
CA SER A 18 -20.84 15.43 -22.11
C SER A 18 -19.73 14.96 -21.18
N VAL A 19 -19.69 13.66 -20.91
CA VAL A 19 -18.58 13.04 -20.19
C VAL A 19 -17.36 13.17 -21.09
N THR A 20 -16.50 14.14 -20.82
CA THR A 20 -15.24 14.31 -21.54
C THR A 20 -14.35 13.13 -21.17
N ARG A 21 -14.09 12.25 -22.10
CA ARG A 21 -13.14 11.15 -21.93
C ARG A 21 -11.74 11.75 -21.92
N LEU A 22 -11.04 11.59 -20.80
CA LEU A 22 -9.63 11.95 -20.73
C LEU A 22 -8.79 11.05 -21.63
N SER A 23 -7.78 11.61 -22.27
CA SER A 23 -6.79 10.83 -23.02
C SER A 23 -5.94 9.99 -22.05
N ASP A 24 -5.36 8.88 -22.53
CA ASP A 24 -4.51 8.01 -21.72
C ASP A 24 -3.34 8.78 -21.08
N LYS A 25 -2.77 9.74 -21.82
CA LYS A 25 -1.71 10.63 -21.31
C LYS A 25 -2.17 11.56 -20.18
N GLU A 26 -3.39 12.06 -20.24
CA GLU A 26 -3.95 12.88 -19.15
C GLU A 26 -4.21 12.05 -17.91
N ILE A 27 -4.67 10.81 -18.07
CA ILE A 27 -4.86 9.85 -16.97
C ILE A 27 -3.51 9.54 -16.30
N GLU A 28 -2.48 9.25 -17.09
CA GLU A 28 -1.13 9.00 -16.61
C GLU A 28 -0.57 10.21 -15.84
N ASN A 29 -0.67 11.40 -16.40
CA ASN A 29 -0.23 12.63 -15.74
C ASN A 29 -0.96 12.86 -14.40
N GLN A 30 -2.25 12.58 -14.33
CA GLN A 30 -3.02 12.68 -13.09
C GLN A 30 -2.58 11.64 -12.05
N GLN A 31 -2.27 10.41 -12.48
CA GLN A 31 -1.74 9.38 -11.57
C GLN A 31 -0.38 9.79 -10.99
N VAL A 32 0.53 10.29 -11.82
CA VAL A 32 1.85 10.78 -11.39
C VAL A 32 1.71 11.97 -10.45
N PHE A 33 0.83 12.93 -10.75
CA PHE A 33 0.57 14.06 -9.88
C PHE A 33 0.01 13.62 -8.52
N PHE A 34 -0.95 12.70 -8.52
CA PHE A 34 -1.55 12.16 -7.30
C PHE A 34 -0.50 11.43 -6.44
N GLU A 35 0.31 10.56 -7.06
CA GLU A 35 1.39 9.86 -6.37
C GLU A 35 2.39 10.81 -5.72
N LYS A 36 2.88 11.80 -6.46
CA LYS A 36 3.82 12.81 -5.93
C LYS A 36 3.20 13.61 -4.79
N SER A 37 1.93 13.98 -4.92
CA SER A 37 1.19 14.69 -3.86
C SER A 37 1.09 13.86 -2.58
N LEU A 38 0.77 12.57 -2.70
CA LEU A 38 0.76 11.65 -1.54
C LEU A 38 2.14 11.51 -0.90
N ARG A 39 3.21 11.43 -1.69
CA ARG A 39 4.59 11.40 -1.15
C ARG A 39 4.90 12.64 -0.32
N VAL A 40 4.58 13.83 -0.82
CA VAL A 40 4.81 15.08 -0.09
C VAL A 40 4.00 15.12 1.20
N LEU A 41 2.70 14.84 1.13
CA LEU A 41 1.83 14.82 2.31
C LEU A 41 2.27 13.78 3.35
N SER A 42 2.70 12.61 2.90
CA SER A 42 3.26 11.55 3.75
C SER A 42 4.52 12.03 4.48
N GLN A 43 5.43 12.72 3.80
CA GLN A 43 6.63 13.29 4.42
C GLN A 43 6.31 14.40 5.42
N CYS A 44 5.29 15.23 5.15
CA CYS A 44 4.83 16.25 6.08
C CYS A 44 4.26 15.67 7.39
N ALA A 45 3.69 14.47 7.34
CA ALA A 45 3.13 13.77 8.51
C ALA A 45 4.17 12.90 9.24
N LYS A 46 5.29 12.55 8.58
CA LYS A 46 6.33 11.66 9.12
C LYS A 46 6.88 12.19 10.45
N GLY A 47 7.24 11.25 11.33
CA GLY A 47 7.80 11.59 12.65
C GLY A 47 6.74 12.11 13.62
N LYS A 48 5.48 11.72 13.45
CA LYS A 48 4.35 12.08 14.32
C LYS A 48 4.04 13.58 14.35
N ASN A 49 4.26 14.25 13.21
CA ASN A 49 3.88 15.66 13.04
C ASN A 49 2.35 15.79 12.99
N SER A 50 1.76 16.22 14.12
CA SER A 50 0.31 16.32 14.28
C SER A 50 -0.35 17.30 13.31
N LEU A 51 0.30 18.44 13.03
CA LEU A 51 -0.23 19.43 12.09
C LEU A 51 -0.23 18.92 10.65
N GLY A 52 0.89 18.32 10.22
CA GLY A 52 0.99 17.69 8.91
C GLY A 52 0.01 16.53 8.75
N GLY A 53 -0.10 15.66 9.78
CA GLY A 53 -1.05 14.55 9.82
C GLY A 53 -2.50 15.01 9.70
N SER A 54 -2.93 15.98 10.52
CA SER A 54 -4.30 16.51 10.51
C SER A 54 -4.69 17.11 9.15
N LYS A 55 -3.81 17.92 8.57
CA LYS A 55 -4.05 18.51 7.24
C LYS A 55 -4.11 17.44 6.15
N SER A 56 -3.26 16.43 6.22
CA SER A 56 -3.25 15.32 5.26
C SER A 56 -4.52 14.48 5.36
N GLN A 57 -5.01 14.19 6.58
CA GLN A 57 -6.28 13.48 6.81
C GLN A 57 -7.49 14.24 6.26
N ALA A 58 -7.47 15.58 6.36
CA ALA A 58 -8.54 16.43 5.82
C ALA A 58 -8.56 16.44 4.27
N LEU A 59 -7.42 16.25 3.61
CA LEU A 59 -7.31 16.25 2.15
C LEU A 59 -7.59 14.89 1.52
N VAL A 60 -7.21 13.80 2.18
CA VAL A 60 -7.28 12.45 1.60
C VAL A 60 -7.88 11.48 2.61
N SER A 61 -9.04 10.89 2.26
CA SER A 61 -9.72 9.93 3.11
C SER A 61 -9.25 8.49 2.90
N LEU A 62 -9.36 7.64 3.93
CA LEU A 62 -9.11 6.20 3.82
C LEU A 62 -9.99 5.54 2.75
N GLN A 63 -11.25 5.98 2.62
CA GLN A 63 -12.17 5.47 1.61
C GLN A 63 -11.63 5.71 0.19
N SER A 64 -11.15 6.92 -0.10
CA SER A 64 -10.57 7.26 -1.40
C SER A 64 -9.35 6.39 -1.70
N LEU A 65 -8.47 6.21 -0.71
CA LEU A 65 -7.27 5.37 -0.85
C LEU A 65 -7.64 3.90 -1.10
N SER A 66 -8.59 3.36 -0.35
CA SER A 66 -9.08 1.99 -0.51
C SER A 66 -9.64 1.75 -1.92
N HIS A 67 -10.42 2.70 -2.46
CA HIS A 67 -10.97 2.62 -3.82
C HIS A 67 -9.87 2.69 -4.90
N VAL A 68 -8.90 3.59 -4.76
CA VAL A 68 -7.77 3.71 -5.70
C VAL A 68 -6.94 2.42 -5.71
N LEU A 69 -6.63 1.86 -4.54
CA LEU A 69 -5.92 0.59 -4.44
C LEU A 69 -6.69 -0.57 -5.07
N ALA A 70 -7.99 -0.66 -4.81
CA ALA A 70 -8.83 -1.71 -5.40
C ALA A 70 -8.90 -1.60 -6.93
N ALA A 71 -8.88 -0.40 -7.47
CA ALA A 71 -8.83 -0.16 -8.93
C ALA A 71 -7.47 -0.56 -9.52
N ASN A 72 -6.36 -0.19 -8.86
CA ASN A 72 -5.01 -0.55 -9.29
C ASN A 72 -4.75 -2.07 -9.23
N ALA A 73 -5.21 -2.76 -8.19
CA ALA A 73 -5.06 -4.20 -8.05
C ALA A 73 -5.70 -4.99 -9.22
N LYS A 74 -6.71 -4.43 -9.88
CA LYS A 74 -7.36 -5.03 -11.06
C LYS A 74 -6.58 -4.82 -12.36
N SER A 75 -5.71 -3.81 -12.42
CA SER A 75 -5.01 -3.45 -13.65
C SER A 75 -3.69 -4.19 -13.86
N GLY A 76 -3.17 -4.87 -12.84
CA GLY A 76 -1.89 -5.61 -12.94
C GLY A 76 -0.68 -4.71 -13.21
N ASP A 77 -0.79 -3.41 -12.94
CA ASP A 77 0.19 -2.39 -13.28
C ASP A 77 1.31 -2.34 -12.24
N SER A 78 2.56 -2.32 -12.67
CA SER A 78 3.76 -2.21 -11.83
C SER A 78 3.98 -0.78 -11.29
N SER A 79 2.93 0.02 -11.20
CA SER A 79 2.97 1.41 -10.71
C SER A 79 3.53 1.51 -9.29
N PRO A 80 4.33 2.55 -8.97
CA PRO A 80 4.79 2.82 -7.60
C PRO A 80 3.67 3.30 -6.65
N LEU A 81 2.52 3.69 -7.21
CA LEU A 81 1.39 4.26 -6.47
C LEU A 81 0.91 3.41 -5.29
N PRO A 82 0.77 2.05 -5.38
CA PRO A 82 0.37 1.25 -4.24
C PRO A 82 1.31 1.38 -3.04
N GLY A 83 2.63 1.33 -3.24
CA GLY A 83 3.62 1.52 -2.17
C GLY A 83 3.52 2.91 -1.54
N THR A 84 3.34 3.95 -2.36
CA THR A 84 3.13 5.33 -1.89
C THR A 84 1.87 5.46 -1.04
N ILE A 85 0.76 4.80 -1.43
CA ILE A 85 -0.48 4.78 -0.64
C ILE A 85 -0.25 4.06 0.70
N MET A 86 0.48 2.94 0.73
CA MET A 86 0.80 2.24 1.98
C MET A 86 1.61 3.12 2.93
N GLN A 87 2.66 3.79 2.43
CA GLN A 87 3.47 4.71 3.21
C GLN A 87 2.66 5.90 3.73
N PHE A 88 1.80 6.48 2.88
CA PHE A 88 0.90 7.56 3.28
C PHE A 88 -0.07 7.10 4.38
N THR A 89 -0.71 5.96 4.20
CA THR A 89 -1.64 5.40 5.18
C THR A 89 -0.96 5.16 6.52
N ASN A 90 0.26 4.62 6.50
CA ASN A 90 1.04 4.42 7.71
C ASN A 90 1.31 5.76 8.45
N ASN A 91 1.90 6.74 7.76
CA ASN A 91 2.36 7.98 8.39
C ASN A 91 1.23 8.91 8.83
N VAL A 92 0.09 8.87 8.13
CA VAL A 92 -1.02 9.80 8.34
C VAL A 92 -2.10 9.22 9.26
N PHE A 93 -2.37 7.92 9.19
CA PHE A 93 -3.49 7.32 9.93
C PHE A 93 -3.05 6.36 11.03
N VAL A 94 -1.93 5.64 10.86
CA VAL A 94 -1.51 4.59 11.80
C VAL A 94 -0.42 5.09 12.75
N ASP A 95 0.74 5.49 12.24
CA ASP A 95 1.86 5.99 13.06
C ASP A 95 1.73 7.49 13.32
N THR A 96 0.63 7.88 13.94
CA THR A 96 0.30 9.28 14.22
C THR A 96 -0.21 9.46 15.65
N PRO A 97 0.05 10.60 16.31
CA PRO A 97 -0.55 10.93 17.59
C PRO A 97 -2.06 11.20 17.48
N LEU A 98 -2.56 11.49 16.28
CA LEU A 98 -3.97 11.80 15.99
C LEU A 98 -4.74 10.55 15.49
N ARG A 99 -4.35 9.37 15.96
CA ARG A 99 -4.99 8.12 15.56
C ARG A 99 -6.47 8.11 15.97
N ASP A 100 -7.33 7.78 15.02
CA ASP A 100 -8.74 7.55 15.30
C ASP A 100 -8.89 6.24 16.13
N SER A 101 -9.60 6.32 17.24
CA SER A 101 -9.90 5.16 18.09
C SER A 101 -10.72 4.09 17.37
N GLN A 102 -11.46 4.47 16.30
CA GLN A 102 -12.26 3.56 15.50
C GLN A 102 -11.51 3.00 14.28
N LEU A 103 -10.24 3.33 14.12
CA LEU A 103 -9.45 2.88 12.97
C LEU A 103 -9.41 1.35 12.85
N ALA A 104 -9.37 0.65 13.99
CA ALA A 104 -9.39 -0.81 14.05
C ALA A 104 -10.71 -1.43 13.53
N GLU A 105 -11.81 -0.69 13.54
CA GLU A 105 -13.12 -1.12 13.04
C GLU A 105 -13.40 -0.64 11.60
N SER A 106 -12.53 0.21 11.05
CA SER A 106 -12.70 0.80 9.71
C SER A 106 -12.63 -0.27 8.61
N LYS A 107 -13.71 -0.40 7.84
CA LYS A 107 -13.76 -1.29 6.67
C LYS A 107 -12.70 -0.94 5.64
N ASP A 108 -12.48 0.35 5.41
CA ASP A 108 -11.54 0.83 4.40
C ASP A 108 -10.10 0.54 4.84
N MET A 109 -9.79 0.70 6.13
CA MET A 109 -8.50 0.31 6.69
C MET A 109 -8.23 -1.19 6.48
N TRP A 110 -9.18 -2.06 6.80
CA TRP A 110 -9.01 -3.49 6.58
C TRP A 110 -8.88 -3.87 5.10
N SER A 111 -9.58 -3.18 4.21
CA SER A 111 -9.39 -3.35 2.76
C SER A 111 -7.97 -3.02 2.34
N ILE A 112 -7.40 -1.93 2.84
CA ILE A 112 -6.01 -1.52 2.58
C ILE A 112 -5.03 -2.57 3.13
N LEU A 113 -5.21 -3.05 4.36
CA LEU A 113 -4.33 -4.05 4.98
C LEU A 113 -4.35 -5.41 4.22
N VAL A 114 -5.53 -5.85 3.76
CA VAL A 114 -5.64 -7.07 2.95
C VAL A 114 -4.91 -6.89 1.61
N ILE A 115 -5.03 -5.73 0.97
CA ILE A 115 -4.29 -5.43 -0.26
C ILE A 115 -2.78 -5.35 0.04
N ALA A 116 -2.36 -4.71 1.13
CA ALA A 116 -0.96 -4.66 1.55
C ALA A 116 -0.35 -6.06 1.71
N SER A 117 -1.04 -6.97 2.39
CA SER A 117 -0.55 -8.34 2.57
C SER A 117 -0.43 -9.12 1.26
N LYS A 118 -1.36 -8.93 0.31
CA LYS A 118 -1.28 -9.54 -1.02
C LYS A 118 -0.12 -8.97 -1.83
N LEU A 119 0.04 -7.65 -1.82
CA LEU A 119 1.16 -6.99 -2.49
C LEU A 119 2.50 -7.43 -1.91
N THR A 120 2.59 -7.68 -0.61
CA THR A 120 3.80 -8.24 0.01
C THR A 120 4.16 -9.59 -0.61
N VAL A 121 3.18 -10.50 -0.78
CA VAL A 121 3.40 -11.81 -1.42
C VAL A 121 3.79 -11.67 -2.89
N GLU A 122 3.07 -10.83 -3.63
CA GLU A 122 3.32 -10.62 -5.06
C GLU A 122 4.69 -9.99 -5.32
N THR A 123 5.02 -8.93 -4.57
CA THR A 123 6.31 -8.26 -4.68
C THR A 123 7.46 -9.17 -4.26
N TRP A 124 7.27 -9.99 -3.21
CA TRP A 124 8.27 -10.97 -2.81
C TRP A 124 8.57 -11.99 -3.91
N LYS A 125 7.54 -12.49 -4.59
CA LYS A 125 7.71 -13.38 -5.74
C LYS A 125 8.47 -12.72 -6.88
N ASN A 126 8.18 -11.44 -7.17
CA ASN A 126 8.88 -10.68 -8.20
C ASN A 126 10.36 -10.53 -7.83
N ILE A 127 10.68 -10.14 -6.60
CA ILE A 127 12.06 -10.04 -6.12
C ILE A 127 12.79 -11.37 -6.26
N GLN A 128 12.16 -12.50 -5.94
CA GLN A 128 12.78 -13.82 -6.13
C GLN A 128 13.06 -14.13 -7.61
N LEU A 129 12.14 -13.77 -8.51
CA LEU A 129 12.34 -13.94 -9.95
C LEU A 129 13.43 -13.00 -10.48
N ASP A 130 13.45 -11.74 -10.05
CA ASP A 130 14.44 -10.73 -10.43
C ASP A 130 15.84 -11.08 -9.88
N LEU A 131 15.95 -11.73 -8.72
CA LEU A 131 17.19 -12.29 -8.21
C LEU A 131 17.79 -13.35 -9.16
N ILE A 132 16.93 -14.17 -9.78
CA ILE A 132 17.36 -15.18 -10.76
C ILE A 132 17.81 -14.52 -12.07
N SER A 133 17.12 -13.45 -12.50
CA SER A 133 17.43 -12.72 -13.74
C SER A 133 18.49 -11.63 -13.56
N ALA A 134 18.95 -11.34 -12.33
CA ALA A 134 19.84 -10.24 -11.96
C ALA A 134 19.31 -8.83 -12.30
N GLU A 135 18.00 -8.65 -12.41
CA GLU A 135 17.32 -7.38 -12.72
C GLU A 135 16.52 -6.83 -11.53
N LEU A 136 17.16 -6.62 -10.39
CA LEU A 136 16.51 -6.11 -9.18
C LEU A 136 16.00 -4.68 -9.35
N LYS A 137 14.72 -4.46 -9.01
CA LYS A 137 14.07 -3.15 -9.06
C LYS A 137 13.95 -2.54 -7.66
N VAL A 138 14.47 -1.33 -7.49
CA VAL A 138 14.42 -0.59 -6.22
C VAL A 138 12.97 -0.36 -5.77
N GLU A 139 12.07 -0.12 -6.72
CA GLU A 139 10.65 0.13 -6.48
C GLU A 139 9.95 -1.05 -5.80
N ASP A 140 10.37 -2.28 -6.08
CA ASP A 140 9.80 -3.47 -5.45
C ASP A 140 10.22 -3.58 -3.97
N PHE A 141 11.46 -3.22 -3.65
CA PHE A 141 11.91 -3.14 -2.26
C PHE A 141 11.20 -2.02 -1.49
N GLU A 142 11.07 -0.83 -2.07
CA GLU A 142 10.32 0.27 -1.45
C GLU A 142 8.86 -0.13 -1.19
N ARG A 143 8.23 -0.84 -2.12
CA ARG A 143 6.85 -1.32 -2.00
C ARG A 143 6.68 -2.34 -0.88
N ILE A 144 7.56 -3.35 -0.81
CA ILE A 144 7.47 -4.37 0.24
C ILE A 144 7.72 -3.76 1.62
N ILE A 145 8.70 -2.85 1.75
CA ILE A 145 8.98 -2.15 2.99
C ILE A 145 7.75 -1.36 3.44
N ALA A 146 7.15 -0.57 2.55
CA ALA A 146 5.96 0.22 2.88
C ALA A 146 4.76 -0.65 3.32
N CYS A 147 4.54 -1.80 2.67
CA CYS A 147 3.50 -2.75 3.05
C CYS A 147 3.76 -3.36 4.44
N VAL A 148 4.98 -3.82 4.69
CA VAL A 148 5.37 -4.47 5.95
C VAL A 148 5.34 -3.48 7.11
N GLU A 149 5.83 -2.26 6.92
CA GLU A 149 5.77 -1.20 7.95
C GLU A 149 4.33 -0.84 8.33
N LEU A 150 3.45 -0.69 7.34
CA LEU A 150 2.03 -0.43 7.60
C LEU A 150 1.39 -1.56 8.41
N LEU A 151 1.59 -2.80 7.99
CA LEU A 151 1.05 -3.98 8.68
C LEU A 151 1.59 -4.06 10.11
N ARG A 152 2.93 -3.97 10.29
CA ARG A 152 3.56 -4.01 11.60
C ARG A 152 2.99 -2.94 12.52
N ASN A 153 3.02 -1.68 12.10
CA ASN A 153 2.60 -0.57 12.94
C ASN A 153 1.11 -0.66 13.30
N PHE A 154 0.26 -1.12 12.37
CA PHE A 154 -1.15 -1.33 12.66
C PHE A 154 -1.37 -2.41 13.72
N PHE A 155 -0.75 -3.58 13.57
CA PHE A 155 -0.93 -4.69 14.51
C PHE A 155 -0.27 -4.43 15.87
N GLU A 156 0.84 -3.70 15.92
CA GLU A 156 1.51 -3.34 17.17
C GLU A 156 0.79 -2.26 17.96
N THR A 157 0.14 -1.30 17.27
CA THR A 157 -0.31 -0.07 17.93
C THR A 157 -1.81 0.17 17.90
N THR A 158 -2.54 -0.45 16.97
CA THR A 158 -3.95 -0.14 16.70
C THR A 158 -4.86 -1.34 16.93
N TYR A 159 -4.40 -2.53 16.54
CA TYR A 159 -5.19 -3.75 16.62
C TYR A 159 -5.30 -4.26 18.06
N ASN A 160 -6.54 -4.53 18.49
CA ASN A 160 -6.83 -5.23 19.73
C ASN A 160 -7.72 -6.42 19.44
N LYS A 161 -7.21 -7.64 19.67
CA LYS A 161 -7.93 -8.89 19.38
C LYS A 161 -9.21 -9.02 20.20
N GLU A 162 -9.22 -8.55 21.43
CA GLU A 162 -10.38 -8.69 22.34
C GLU A 162 -11.53 -7.74 21.99
N ALA A 163 -11.19 -6.57 21.39
CA ALA A 163 -12.18 -5.58 20.95
C ALA A 163 -12.62 -5.76 19.50
N THR A 164 -12.05 -6.73 18.79
CA THR A 164 -12.23 -6.85 17.33
C THR A 164 -13.46 -7.67 16.98
N SER A 165 -14.30 -7.15 16.09
CA SER A 165 -15.52 -7.83 15.64
C SER A 165 -15.22 -9.08 14.79
N LYS A 166 -16.13 -10.07 14.77
CA LYS A 166 -16.04 -11.28 13.94
C LYS A 166 -15.83 -11.00 12.44
N ARG A 167 -16.22 -9.80 11.99
CA ARG A 167 -16.05 -9.37 10.60
C ARG A 167 -14.57 -9.16 10.25
N VAL A 168 -13.80 -8.66 11.19
CA VAL A 168 -12.38 -8.36 11.07
C VAL A 168 -11.55 -9.63 11.17
N GLU A 169 -12.03 -10.64 11.90
CA GLU A 169 -11.37 -11.93 12.08
C GLU A 169 -10.98 -12.60 10.75
N LYS A 170 -11.90 -12.61 9.78
CA LYS A 170 -11.61 -13.20 8.45
C LYS A 170 -10.49 -12.45 7.72
N ALA A 171 -10.46 -11.13 7.82
CA ALA A 171 -9.42 -10.32 7.20
C ALA A 171 -8.07 -10.54 7.89
N SER A 172 -8.03 -10.59 9.22
CA SER A 172 -6.80 -10.87 9.97
C SER A 172 -6.21 -12.25 9.65
N ILE A 173 -7.05 -13.29 9.56
CA ILE A 173 -6.62 -14.63 9.15
C ILE A 173 -6.02 -14.61 7.73
N ALA A 174 -6.64 -13.91 6.78
CA ALA A 174 -6.13 -13.82 5.43
C ALA A 174 -4.76 -13.10 5.38
N ILE A 175 -4.60 -12.04 6.16
CA ILE A 175 -3.33 -11.32 6.28
C ILE A 175 -2.26 -12.23 6.89
N THR A 176 -2.56 -12.92 7.99
CA THR A 176 -1.63 -13.82 8.67
C THR A 176 -1.12 -14.89 7.72
N ARG A 177 -2.00 -15.57 6.97
CA ARG A 177 -1.62 -16.58 5.97
C ARG A 177 -0.68 -16.04 4.89
N ASN A 178 -0.93 -14.81 4.41
CA ASN A 178 -0.06 -14.18 3.42
C ASN A 178 1.34 -13.89 3.99
N LEU A 179 1.42 -13.43 5.24
CA LEU A 179 2.70 -13.15 5.90
C LEU A 179 3.46 -14.43 6.26
N GLU A 180 2.78 -15.48 6.73
CA GLU A 180 3.36 -16.80 6.96
C GLU A 180 3.98 -17.36 5.67
N PHE A 181 3.28 -17.25 4.54
CA PHE A 181 3.82 -17.66 3.25
C PHE A 181 5.14 -16.98 2.90
N VAL A 182 5.27 -15.68 3.16
CA VAL A 182 6.51 -14.92 2.91
C VAL A 182 7.58 -15.33 3.92
N ALA A 183 7.24 -15.44 5.21
CA ALA A 183 8.17 -15.79 6.28
C ALA A 183 8.80 -17.17 6.07
N GLU A 184 8.01 -18.18 5.72
CA GLU A 184 8.49 -19.53 5.46
C GLU A 184 9.48 -19.61 4.30
N ARG A 185 9.29 -18.75 3.28
CA ARG A 185 10.15 -18.72 2.08
C ARG A 185 11.32 -17.76 2.19
N SER A 186 11.34 -16.88 3.17
CA SER A 186 12.46 -15.99 3.45
C SER A 186 13.53 -16.63 4.34
N GLN A 187 13.27 -17.80 4.91
CA GLN A 187 14.26 -18.64 5.61
C GLN A 187 15.16 -19.34 4.57
N PHE A 188 15.83 -18.54 3.75
CA PHE A 188 16.92 -19.03 2.90
C PHE A 188 18.13 -19.22 3.83
N GLU A 189 18.36 -20.44 4.29
CA GLU A 189 19.67 -20.80 4.86
C GLU A 189 20.68 -20.64 3.72
N PRO A 190 21.72 -19.80 3.86
CA PRO A 190 22.81 -19.82 2.92
C PRO A 190 23.43 -21.21 3.05
N GLU A 191 23.26 -22.06 2.04
CA GLU A 191 23.99 -23.31 1.96
C GLU A 191 25.46 -23.01 2.20
N ASN A 192 26.00 -23.61 3.26
CA ASN A 192 27.39 -23.52 3.63
C ASN A 192 28.25 -24.08 2.48
N HIS A 193 28.65 -23.22 1.54
CA HIS A 193 29.73 -23.49 0.59
C HIS A 193 31.09 -23.50 1.33
N SER A 194 31.20 -24.30 2.39
CA SER A 194 32.45 -24.52 3.12
C SER A 194 33.11 -25.88 2.80
N ASN A 195 32.81 -26.48 1.66
CA ASN A 195 33.37 -27.79 1.30
C ASN A 195 34.26 -27.80 0.05
N ASP A 196 34.88 -26.70 -0.35
CA ASP A 196 35.89 -26.73 -1.43
C ASP A 196 37.24 -26.12 -1.00
N LYS A 197 37.79 -26.62 0.11
CA LYS A 197 39.22 -26.46 0.41
C LYS A 197 39.82 -27.77 0.89
N LYS A 198 39.82 -28.79 0.05
CA LYS A 198 40.68 -29.97 0.22
C LYS A 198 40.97 -30.61 -1.13
N ILE A 199 41.58 -29.92 -2.04
CA ILE A 199 42.37 -30.55 -3.12
C ILE A 199 43.53 -29.57 -3.41
N CYS A 200 44.61 -29.68 -2.70
CA CYS A 200 45.97 -29.36 -3.06
C CYS A 200 46.84 -29.79 -1.86
N GLY A 201 47.27 -30.99 -1.93
CA GLY A 201 48.34 -31.60 -1.16
C GLY A 201 49.08 -32.56 -2.06
#